data_d182f54fd3b3b05af8f97270c038e4b0
#
_entry.id   d182f54fd3b3b05af8f97270c038e4b0
#
_cell.length_a   1.000
_cell.length_b   1.000
_cell.length_c   1.000
_cell.angle_alpha   90.00
_cell.angle_beta   90.00
_cell.angle_gamma   90.00
#
_symmetry.space_group_name_H-M   'P 1'
#
loop_
_entity.id
_entity.type
_entity.pdbx_description
1 polymer ?
#
loop_
_entity_poly.entity_id
_entity_poly.type
_entity_poly.pdbx_seq_one_letter_code
_entity_poly.pdbx_strand_id
1 'polypeptide(L)'
;MAKSSSILVKCCEVLSIMQYKKHKQLASNLLMIRPCNFFSNPQTAESNKFQGRSNLSDNELQEAAVNEFDMLVSKLRDADMNVCVFEDTPDPVTPDSVFPNNWISFHNDGTVVLYPMEAENRRLERRIDIIEILKEEHGFYVKKIIDMSYLEDKKEYLEGTGSMILDHINKIAYACLSSRTHKNALMDFSKKMGFTPISFYAKDALGSDVYHTNVIMSLGEKLAILCADSIPKDIEKRQIIESLKKSGHEIINISLDQMTSFAGNVLEVLSISNEHLMLMSERAEKSLTKKQKLTIEKYCRIISSPIQSIEDSAGGSVRCMVAEIALPKK
;
A
#
# COMPACT_ATOMS: atom_id res chain seq x y z
N MET A 1 -2.32 2.01 55.90
CA MET A 1 -2.45 0.99 54.84
C MET A 1 -3.11 1.51 53.53
N ALA A 2 -3.35 2.81 53.33
CA ALA A 2 -4.06 3.34 52.16
C ALA A 2 -3.19 3.96 51.06
N LYS A 3 -1.87 4.03 51.22
CA LYS A 3 -0.95 4.61 50.22
C LYS A 3 -0.35 3.56 49.25
N SER A 4 -0.45 2.26 49.55
CA SER A 4 0.15 1.21 48.72
C SER A 4 -0.76 0.81 47.53
N SER A 5 -2.10 0.92 47.68
CA SER A 5 -3.02 0.57 46.59
C SER A 5 -3.07 1.57 45.44
N SER A 6 -2.82 2.86 45.72
CA SER A 6 -2.86 3.91 44.68
C SER A 6 -1.63 3.87 43.72
N ILE A 7 -0.49 3.36 44.20
CA ILE A 7 0.72 3.20 43.38
C ILE A 7 0.60 1.98 42.44
N LEU A 8 0.01 0.89 42.94
CA LEU A 8 -0.22 -0.31 42.12
C LEU A 8 -1.25 -0.06 40.99
N VAL A 9 -2.32 0.69 41.27
CA VAL A 9 -3.31 1.08 40.26
C VAL A 9 -2.69 1.98 39.19
N LYS A 10 -1.88 2.98 39.58
CA LYS A 10 -1.16 3.83 38.64
C LYS A 10 -0.11 3.06 37.84
N CYS A 11 0.61 2.08 38.42
CA CYS A 11 1.53 1.22 37.68
C CYS A 11 0.77 0.31 36.68
N CYS A 12 -0.37 -0.23 37.04
CA CYS A 12 -1.19 -1.02 36.12
C CYS A 12 -1.78 -0.17 34.98
N GLU A 13 -2.22 1.06 35.24
CA GLU A 13 -2.66 1.99 34.20
C GLU A 13 -1.51 2.41 33.28
N VAL A 14 -0.32 2.70 33.83
CA VAL A 14 0.87 3.04 33.03
C VAL A 14 1.35 1.82 32.24
N LEU A 15 1.30 0.61 32.79
CA LEU A 15 1.62 -0.63 32.08
C LEU A 15 0.56 -0.97 31.02
N SER A 16 -0.72 -0.72 31.26
CA SER A 16 -1.76 -0.86 30.25
C SER A 16 -1.61 0.17 29.13
N ILE A 17 -1.26 1.41 29.45
CA ILE A 17 -0.97 2.47 28.46
C ILE A 17 0.33 2.17 27.71
N MET A 18 1.33 1.55 28.32
CA MET A 18 2.55 1.09 27.63
C MET A 18 2.33 -0.15 26.75
N GLN A 19 1.39 -1.03 27.08
CA GLN A 19 1.01 -2.15 26.20
C GLN A 19 0.24 -1.70 24.96
N TYR A 20 -0.40 -0.51 24.96
CA TYR A 20 -1.13 0.04 23.81
C TYR A 20 -0.21 0.64 22.70
N LYS A 21 1.11 0.65 22.88
CA LYS A 21 2.08 1.17 21.89
C LYS A 21 2.85 0.12 21.10
N LYS A 22 2.32 -1.08 20.95
CA LYS A 22 2.91 -2.03 20.00
C LYS A 22 2.45 -1.61 18.59
N HIS A 23 3.35 -1.04 17.79
CA HIS A 23 3.06 -0.79 16.37
C HIS A 23 2.54 -2.08 15.75
N LYS A 24 1.36 -2.02 15.14
CA LYS A 24 0.80 -3.15 14.40
C LYS A 24 1.34 -3.06 12.97
N GLN A 25 1.68 -4.20 12.38
CA GLN A 25 2.06 -4.26 10.98
C GLN A 25 0.83 -4.13 10.08
N LEU A 26 -0.28 -4.71 10.47
CA LEU A 26 -1.47 -4.87 9.65
C LEU A 26 -2.60 -3.96 10.12
N ALA A 27 -3.39 -3.47 9.17
CA ALA A 27 -4.62 -2.73 9.42
C ALA A 27 -5.85 -3.61 9.23
N SER A 28 -6.95 -3.26 9.91
CA SER A 28 -8.27 -3.89 9.76
C SER A 28 -9.31 -2.96 9.12
N ASN A 29 -8.91 -1.75 8.76
CA ASN A 29 -9.77 -0.79 8.10
C ASN A 29 -9.08 -0.33 6.82
N LEU A 30 -9.84 -0.23 5.75
CA LEU A 30 -9.34 0.09 4.42
C LEU A 30 -10.06 1.32 3.86
N LEU A 31 -9.31 2.20 3.18
CA LEU A 31 -9.83 3.27 2.34
C LEU A 31 -9.72 2.84 0.88
N MET A 32 -10.80 2.96 0.15
CA MET A 32 -10.85 2.73 -1.29
C MET A 32 -11.63 3.85 -1.98
N ILE A 33 -11.21 4.23 -3.19
CA ILE A 33 -11.87 5.26 -4.01
C ILE A 33 -12.54 4.57 -5.20
N ARG A 34 -13.86 4.72 -5.32
CA ARG A 34 -14.64 4.18 -6.45
C ARG A 34 -14.49 5.11 -7.64
N PRO A 35 -13.93 4.64 -8.76
CA PRO A 35 -13.54 5.52 -9.86
C PRO A 35 -14.76 6.02 -10.65
N CYS A 36 -14.76 7.30 -11.06
CA CYS A 36 -15.81 7.87 -11.91
C CYS A 36 -15.33 8.30 -13.31
N ASN A 37 -14.01 8.45 -13.50
CA ASN A 37 -13.40 8.82 -14.78
C ASN A 37 -12.17 7.93 -15.07
N PHE A 38 -12.34 6.61 -15.07
CA PHE A 38 -11.26 5.68 -15.26
C PHE A 38 -10.91 5.49 -16.73
N PHE A 39 -9.67 5.77 -17.08
CA PHE A 39 -9.06 5.48 -18.38
C PHE A 39 -7.53 5.38 -18.24
N SER A 40 -6.86 4.91 -19.30
CA SER A 40 -5.39 4.83 -19.33
C SER A 40 -4.78 6.23 -19.24
N ASN A 41 -4.17 6.57 -18.11
CA ASN A 41 -3.64 7.92 -17.84
C ASN A 41 -2.42 8.23 -18.72
N PRO A 42 -2.50 9.21 -19.64
CA PRO A 42 -1.38 9.52 -20.53
C PRO A 42 -0.19 10.13 -19.79
N GLN A 43 -0.40 10.81 -18.64
CA GLN A 43 0.69 11.40 -17.85
C GLN A 43 1.55 10.36 -17.13
N THR A 44 1.03 9.15 -16.93
CA THR A 44 1.73 8.05 -16.23
C THR A 44 2.34 7.02 -17.19
N ALA A 45 1.93 7.01 -18.47
CA ALA A 45 2.31 6.01 -19.46
C ALA A 45 3.82 5.90 -19.71
N GLU A 46 4.58 7.00 -19.60
CA GLU A 46 6.02 6.98 -19.82
C GLU A 46 6.77 6.26 -18.70
N SER A 47 6.41 6.53 -17.45
CA SER A 47 7.08 5.97 -16.28
C SER A 47 6.52 4.60 -15.86
N ASN A 48 5.27 4.24 -16.21
CA ASN A 48 4.62 2.99 -15.85
C ASN A 48 4.56 2.00 -17.03
N LYS A 49 5.53 1.09 -17.14
CA LYS A 49 5.59 0.08 -18.20
C LYS A 49 4.63 -1.10 -18.00
N PHE A 50 3.94 -1.16 -16.87
CA PHE A 50 2.85 -2.13 -16.60
C PHE A 50 1.51 -1.65 -17.15
N GLN A 51 1.41 -0.34 -17.46
CA GLN A 51 0.24 0.25 -18.09
C GLN A 51 0.18 -0.14 -19.56
N GLY A 52 -0.94 -0.76 -19.97
CA GLY A 52 -1.19 -1.15 -21.35
C GLY A 52 -2.22 -0.24 -22.04
N ARG A 53 -2.65 -0.69 -23.21
CA ARG A 53 -3.81 -0.10 -23.92
C ARG A 53 -4.93 -1.09 -23.92
N SER A 54 -6.08 -0.70 -23.40
CA SER A 54 -7.32 -1.46 -23.56
C SER A 54 -7.83 -1.35 -25.00
N ASN A 55 -8.47 -2.42 -25.48
CA ASN A 55 -9.26 -2.38 -26.73
C ASN A 55 -10.70 -1.89 -26.49
N LEU A 56 -11.08 -1.62 -25.24
CA LEU A 56 -12.39 -1.08 -24.87
C LEU A 56 -12.42 0.43 -25.13
N SER A 57 -13.60 0.95 -25.45
CA SER A 57 -13.84 2.40 -25.43
C SER A 57 -13.75 2.92 -23.99
N ASP A 58 -13.55 4.24 -23.81
CA ASP A 58 -13.44 4.84 -22.47
C ASP A 58 -14.68 4.56 -21.60
N ASN A 59 -15.87 4.55 -22.18
CA ASN A 59 -17.11 4.22 -21.46
C ASN A 59 -17.14 2.75 -21.01
N GLU A 60 -16.82 1.82 -21.91
CA GLU A 60 -16.75 0.39 -21.58
C GLU A 60 -15.67 0.11 -20.52
N LEU A 61 -14.55 0.81 -20.62
CA LEU A 61 -13.46 0.69 -19.65
C LEU A 61 -13.87 1.22 -18.27
N GLN A 62 -14.55 2.38 -18.23
CA GLN A 62 -15.11 2.94 -16.98
C GLN A 62 -16.12 1.96 -16.35
N GLU A 63 -17.04 1.40 -17.12
CA GLU A 63 -18.02 0.43 -16.59
C GLU A 63 -17.33 -0.84 -16.08
N ALA A 64 -16.34 -1.35 -16.81
CA ALA A 64 -15.57 -2.52 -16.39
C ALA A 64 -14.82 -2.25 -15.09
N ALA A 65 -14.13 -1.11 -14.98
CA ALA A 65 -13.38 -0.74 -13.77
C ALA A 65 -14.29 -0.59 -12.54
N VAL A 66 -15.46 0.02 -12.70
CA VAL A 66 -16.45 0.14 -11.63
C VAL A 66 -16.95 -1.24 -11.18
N ASN A 67 -17.29 -2.12 -12.11
CA ASN A 67 -17.77 -3.47 -11.80
C ASN A 67 -16.67 -4.29 -11.09
N GLU A 68 -15.42 -4.21 -11.55
CA GLU A 68 -14.27 -4.87 -10.92
C GLU A 68 -14.00 -4.33 -9.51
N PHE A 69 -14.10 -3.01 -9.32
CA PHE A 69 -13.98 -2.35 -8.03
C PHE A 69 -15.06 -2.81 -7.06
N ASP A 70 -16.33 -2.75 -7.48
CA ASP A 70 -17.49 -3.13 -6.66
C ASP A 70 -17.43 -4.61 -6.25
N MET A 71 -16.99 -5.48 -7.17
CA MET A 71 -16.77 -6.90 -6.89
C MET A 71 -15.66 -7.11 -5.83
N LEU A 72 -14.54 -6.39 -5.94
CA LEU A 72 -13.46 -6.44 -4.95
C LEU A 72 -13.98 -5.98 -3.58
N VAL A 73 -14.70 -4.86 -3.51
CA VAL A 73 -15.27 -4.35 -2.25
C VAL A 73 -16.24 -5.35 -1.63
N SER A 74 -17.12 -5.99 -2.45
CA SER A 74 -18.03 -7.03 -1.96
C SER A 74 -17.25 -8.20 -1.34
N LYS A 75 -16.25 -8.75 -2.03
CA LYS A 75 -15.42 -9.85 -1.51
C LYS A 75 -14.69 -9.48 -0.21
N LEU A 76 -14.22 -8.23 -0.09
CA LEU A 76 -13.58 -7.76 1.14
C LEU A 76 -14.57 -7.67 2.30
N ARG A 77 -15.78 -7.15 2.07
CA ARG A 77 -16.83 -7.08 3.09
C ARG A 77 -17.32 -8.48 3.50
N ASP A 78 -17.46 -9.40 2.54
CA ASP A 78 -17.81 -10.81 2.81
C ASP A 78 -16.71 -11.53 3.62
N ALA A 79 -15.46 -11.05 3.52
CA ALA A 79 -14.33 -11.51 4.33
C ALA A 79 -14.18 -10.75 5.67
N ASP A 80 -15.24 -10.09 6.14
CA ASP A 80 -15.29 -9.36 7.42
C ASP A 80 -14.29 -8.19 7.51
N MET A 81 -14.04 -7.50 6.36
CA MET A 81 -13.22 -6.29 6.34
C MET A 81 -14.07 -5.03 6.51
N ASN A 82 -13.56 -4.06 7.27
CA ASN A 82 -14.14 -2.72 7.28
C ASN A 82 -13.58 -1.89 6.12
N VAL A 83 -14.42 -1.66 5.11
CA VAL A 83 -14.04 -0.92 3.88
C VAL A 83 -14.79 0.39 3.81
N CYS A 84 -14.07 1.51 4.02
CA CYS A 84 -14.53 2.86 3.78
C CYS A 84 -14.37 3.18 2.30
N VAL A 85 -15.47 3.20 1.57
CA VAL A 85 -15.52 3.53 0.15
C VAL A 85 -15.95 4.98 -0.01
N PHE A 86 -15.20 5.74 -0.82
CA PHE A 86 -15.53 7.09 -1.22
C PHE A 86 -15.70 7.15 -2.74
N GLU A 87 -16.74 7.81 -3.20
CA GLU A 87 -16.90 8.09 -4.63
C GLU A 87 -15.84 9.10 -5.08
N ASP A 88 -15.25 8.86 -6.23
CA ASP A 88 -14.42 9.88 -6.87
C ASP A 88 -15.30 11.05 -7.38
N THR A 89 -14.69 12.17 -7.70
CA THR A 89 -15.37 13.35 -8.21
C THR A 89 -15.26 13.44 -9.73
N PRO A 90 -16.33 13.84 -10.45
CA PRO A 90 -16.26 13.99 -11.90
C PRO A 90 -15.38 15.15 -12.35
N ASP A 91 -15.13 16.12 -11.46
CA ASP A 91 -14.26 17.26 -11.67
C ASP A 91 -13.50 17.58 -10.36
N PRO A 92 -12.17 17.67 -10.41
CA PRO A 92 -11.28 17.46 -11.58
C PRO A 92 -11.23 16.00 -12.05
N VAL A 93 -10.88 15.78 -13.32
CA VAL A 93 -10.71 14.43 -13.87
C VAL A 93 -9.44 13.79 -13.35
N THR A 94 -9.58 12.65 -12.65
CA THR A 94 -8.50 11.92 -11.97
C THR A 94 -8.53 10.43 -12.33
N PRO A 95 -7.96 10.04 -13.50
CA PRO A 95 -8.11 8.67 -14.02
C PRO A 95 -7.50 7.58 -13.14
N ASP A 96 -6.52 7.92 -12.29
CA ASP A 96 -5.84 7.00 -11.38
C ASP A 96 -6.35 7.11 -9.93
N SER A 97 -7.48 7.79 -9.68
CA SER A 97 -8.06 7.98 -8.33
C SER A 97 -8.31 6.66 -7.58
N VAL A 98 -8.50 5.57 -8.32
CA VAL A 98 -8.67 4.20 -7.79
C VAL A 98 -7.45 3.72 -6.97
N PHE A 99 -6.32 4.45 -6.99
CA PHE A 99 -5.07 4.13 -6.29
C PHE A 99 -4.74 5.10 -5.14
N PRO A 100 -5.55 5.16 -4.07
CA PRO A 100 -5.38 6.13 -2.99
C PRO A 100 -4.06 5.97 -2.21
N ASN A 101 -3.49 4.78 -2.19
CA ASN A 101 -2.24 4.50 -1.47
C ASN A 101 -1.04 5.31 -1.96
N ASN A 102 -1.14 5.96 -3.13
CA ASN A 102 -0.05 6.76 -3.67
C ASN A 102 -0.01 8.18 -3.10
N TRP A 103 -1.17 8.74 -2.72
CA TRP A 103 -1.22 10.12 -2.22
C TRP A 103 -1.44 10.25 -0.71
N ILE A 104 -1.87 9.17 -0.01
CA ILE A 104 -2.14 9.20 1.43
C ILE A 104 -1.67 7.92 2.13
N SER A 105 -1.22 8.06 3.38
CA SER A 105 -1.08 6.93 4.31
C SER A 105 -1.49 7.33 5.73
N PHE A 106 -1.91 6.34 6.50
CA PHE A 106 -2.41 6.50 7.87
C PHE A 106 -1.58 5.65 8.82
N HIS A 107 -1.20 6.21 9.98
CA HIS A 107 -0.27 5.57 10.90
C HIS A 107 -0.86 5.37 12.30
N ASN A 108 -0.42 4.33 13.00
CA ASN A 108 -0.91 3.92 14.32
C ASN A 108 -0.77 5.00 15.41
N ASP A 109 0.08 6.00 15.22
CA ASP A 109 0.25 7.13 16.15
C ASP A 109 -0.72 8.29 15.90
N GLY A 110 -1.66 8.11 14.98
CA GLY A 110 -2.62 9.14 14.55
C GLY A 110 -2.06 10.12 13.51
N THR A 111 -0.90 9.83 12.92
CA THR A 111 -0.33 10.65 11.84
C THR A 111 -0.94 10.26 10.51
N VAL A 112 -1.32 11.25 9.71
CA VAL A 112 -1.66 11.13 8.28
C VAL A 112 -0.53 11.76 7.48
N VAL A 113 -0.09 11.12 6.40
CA VAL A 113 0.93 11.67 5.49
C VAL A 113 0.32 11.84 4.11
N LEU A 114 0.49 13.03 3.53
CA LEU A 114 0.16 13.35 2.14
C LEU A 114 1.45 13.40 1.33
N TYR A 115 1.44 12.79 0.16
CA TYR A 115 2.65 12.54 -0.62
C TYR A 115 2.75 13.37 -1.89
N PRO A 116 3.99 13.71 -2.32
CA PRO A 116 4.25 14.40 -3.58
C PRO A 116 4.13 13.43 -4.75
N MET A 117 3.33 13.80 -5.75
CA MET A 117 3.01 13.01 -6.94
C MET A 117 3.75 13.54 -8.18
N GLU A 118 4.28 12.64 -9.03
CA GLU A 118 4.97 13.00 -10.28
C GLU A 118 3.98 13.60 -11.29
N ALA A 119 2.93 12.85 -11.63
CA ALA A 119 1.93 13.28 -12.60
C ALA A 119 1.04 14.40 -12.04
N GLU A 120 0.89 15.50 -12.77
CA GLU A 120 0.17 16.68 -12.30
C GLU A 120 -1.32 16.42 -12.06
N ASN A 121 -1.96 15.63 -12.94
CA ASN A 121 -3.36 15.26 -12.75
C ASN A 121 -3.56 14.37 -11.53
N ARG A 122 -2.56 13.58 -11.09
CA ARG A 122 -2.63 12.79 -9.88
C ARG A 122 -2.51 13.61 -8.59
N ARG A 123 -1.92 14.82 -8.65
CA ARG A 123 -1.90 15.75 -7.50
C ARG A 123 -3.30 16.18 -7.09
N LEU A 124 -4.25 16.15 -8.04
CA LEU A 124 -5.66 16.48 -7.83
C LEU A 124 -6.43 15.38 -7.09
N GLU A 125 -5.86 14.17 -6.97
CA GLU A 125 -6.44 13.04 -6.21
C GLU A 125 -6.41 13.27 -4.69
N ARG A 126 -5.60 14.23 -4.18
CA ARG A 126 -5.47 14.51 -2.73
C ARG A 126 -6.74 15.13 -2.16
N ARG A 127 -7.62 14.29 -1.65
CA ARG A 127 -8.93 14.62 -1.07
C ARG A 127 -8.81 14.82 0.45
N ILE A 128 -8.62 16.06 0.89
CA ILE A 128 -8.50 16.41 2.33
C ILE A 128 -9.83 16.20 3.07
N ASP A 129 -10.97 16.39 2.40
CA ASP A 129 -12.30 16.13 2.92
C ASP A 129 -12.48 14.69 3.44
N ILE A 130 -11.84 13.71 2.80
CA ILE A 130 -11.87 12.31 3.25
C ILE A 130 -11.29 12.18 4.68
N ILE A 131 -10.25 12.93 5.01
CA ILE A 131 -9.66 12.90 6.36
C ILE A 131 -10.67 13.41 7.40
N GLU A 132 -11.42 14.45 7.09
CA GLU A 132 -12.44 14.98 7.99
C GLU A 132 -13.62 14.00 8.15
N ILE A 133 -14.08 13.39 7.06
CA ILE A 133 -15.15 12.37 7.11
C ILE A 133 -14.69 11.16 7.95
N LEU A 134 -13.45 10.69 7.78
CA LEU A 134 -12.90 9.61 8.60
C LEU A 134 -12.89 9.95 10.10
N LYS A 135 -12.63 11.23 10.46
CA LYS A 135 -12.65 11.69 11.85
C LYS A 135 -14.08 11.79 12.41
N GLU A 136 -14.99 12.37 11.65
CA GLU A 136 -16.32 12.78 12.14
C GLU A 136 -17.34 11.65 12.04
N GLU A 137 -17.33 10.90 10.93
CA GLU A 137 -18.33 9.86 10.66
C GLU A 137 -17.84 8.45 11.00
N HIS A 138 -16.53 8.18 10.82
CA HIS A 138 -15.96 6.86 11.09
C HIS A 138 -15.24 6.73 12.43
N GLY A 139 -15.12 7.84 13.21
CA GLY A 139 -14.56 7.85 14.56
C GLY A 139 -13.05 7.64 14.64
N PHE A 140 -12.31 7.88 13.56
CA PHE A 140 -10.86 7.79 13.58
C PHE A 140 -10.23 9.02 14.23
N TYR A 141 -9.15 8.80 14.98
CA TYR A 141 -8.40 9.87 15.61
C TYR A 141 -7.22 10.31 14.76
N VAL A 142 -7.24 11.53 14.27
CA VAL A 142 -6.13 12.17 13.56
C VAL A 142 -5.44 13.13 14.50
N LYS A 143 -4.17 12.84 14.83
CA LYS A 143 -3.34 13.67 15.71
C LYS A 143 -2.67 14.81 14.96
N LYS A 144 -2.15 14.52 13.76
CA LYS A 144 -1.46 15.47 12.89
C LYS A 144 -1.49 15.02 11.43
N ILE A 145 -1.38 15.98 10.54
CA ILE A 145 -1.18 15.75 9.10
C ILE A 145 0.23 16.24 8.75
N ILE A 146 0.99 15.42 8.06
CA ILE A 146 2.28 15.77 7.46
C ILE A 146 2.06 15.89 5.96
N ASP A 147 2.05 17.11 5.45
CA ASP A 147 1.97 17.37 4.02
C ASP A 147 3.39 17.45 3.46
N MET A 148 3.71 16.57 2.50
CA MET A 148 4.99 16.53 1.80
C MET A 148 4.89 17.05 0.36
N SER A 149 3.72 17.55 -0.06
CA SER A 149 3.48 18.03 -1.44
C SER A 149 4.40 19.18 -1.85
N TYR A 150 4.96 19.95 -0.90
CA TYR A 150 5.96 20.99 -1.18
C TYR A 150 7.23 20.48 -1.90
N LEU A 151 7.46 19.15 -1.93
CA LEU A 151 8.56 18.55 -2.69
C LEU A 151 8.29 18.51 -4.20
N GLU A 152 7.02 18.68 -4.61
CA GLU A 152 6.64 18.78 -6.03
C GLU A 152 7.30 19.99 -6.72
N ASP A 153 7.44 21.11 -5.99
CA ASP A 153 8.15 22.31 -6.49
C ASP A 153 9.64 22.03 -6.78
N LYS A 154 10.20 21.02 -6.09
CA LYS A 154 11.58 20.57 -6.29
C LYS A 154 11.69 19.41 -7.27
N LYS A 155 10.58 18.95 -7.83
CA LYS A 155 10.47 17.74 -8.65
C LYS A 155 11.02 16.50 -7.92
N GLU A 156 10.81 16.43 -6.62
CA GLU A 156 11.19 15.30 -5.76
C GLU A 156 9.92 14.55 -5.33
N TYR A 157 9.68 13.36 -5.88
CA TYR A 157 8.44 12.62 -5.70
C TYR A 157 8.63 11.42 -4.78
N LEU A 158 7.53 11.04 -4.10
CA LEU A 158 7.44 9.86 -3.25
C LEU A 158 5.97 9.46 -3.16
N GLU A 159 5.55 8.52 -3.99
CA GLU A 159 4.14 8.16 -4.13
C GLU A 159 3.71 7.10 -3.09
N GLY A 160 3.66 7.53 -1.83
CA GLY A 160 3.11 6.79 -0.71
C GLY A 160 3.60 5.35 -0.57
N THR A 161 2.67 4.44 -0.32
CA THR A 161 2.96 3.00 -0.23
C THR A 161 3.02 2.30 -1.59
N GLY A 162 2.96 3.04 -2.70
CA GLY A 162 3.45 2.61 -4.01
C GLY A 162 4.98 2.63 -4.02
N SER A 163 5.55 3.79 -3.69
CA SER A 163 7.01 4.02 -3.61
C SER A 163 7.68 3.27 -2.48
N MET A 164 6.98 2.96 -1.39
CA MET A 164 7.54 2.38 -0.17
C MET A 164 6.75 1.19 0.32
N ILE A 165 7.47 0.16 0.78
CA ILE A 165 6.91 -0.90 1.63
C ILE A 165 7.41 -0.67 3.05
N LEU A 166 6.48 -0.53 4.01
CA LEU A 166 6.77 -0.12 5.37
C LEU A 166 6.72 -1.32 6.34
N ASP A 167 7.84 -1.58 6.99
CA ASP A 167 7.89 -2.41 8.20
C ASP A 167 7.61 -1.49 9.40
N HIS A 168 6.37 -1.46 9.82
CA HIS A 168 5.92 -0.60 10.92
C HIS A 168 6.47 -1.02 12.27
N ILE A 169 6.78 -2.32 12.44
CA ILE A 169 7.31 -2.90 13.70
C ILE A 169 8.77 -2.53 13.85
N ASN A 170 9.59 -2.75 12.81
CA ASN A 170 11.03 -2.52 12.84
C ASN A 170 11.40 -1.12 12.35
N LYS A 171 10.42 -0.30 11.93
CA LYS A 171 10.63 1.04 11.38
C LYS A 171 11.59 1.08 10.21
N ILE A 172 11.36 0.20 9.23
CA ILE A 172 12.13 0.14 7.99
C ILE A 172 11.23 0.54 6.82
N ALA A 173 11.74 1.39 5.92
CA ALA A 173 11.09 1.75 4.67
C ALA A 173 11.92 1.19 3.50
N TYR A 174 11.43 0.14 2.84
CA TYR A 174 12.01 -0.40 1.62
C TYR A 174 11.52 0.42 0.43
N ALA A 175 12.42 0.91 -0.42
CA ALA A 175 12.05 1.79 -1.53
C ALA A 175 12.90 1.55 -2.79
N CYS A 176 12.24 1.18 -3.88
CA CYS A 176 12.82 1.15 -5.22
C CYS A 176 12.90 2.56 -5.78
N LEU A 177 14.12 3.05 -6.02
CA LEU A 177 14.34 4.39 -6.57
C LEU A 177 13.94 4.42 -8.06
N SER A 178 13.18 5.45 -8.42
CA SER A 178 12.64 5.67 -9.76
C SER A 178 12.31 7.15 -9.97
N SER A 179 11.70 7.52 -11.10
CA SER A 179 11.17 8.88 -11.30
C SER A 179 10.09 9.25 -10.27
N ARG A 180 9.34 8.25 -9.74
CA ARG A 180 8.28 8.44 -8.74
C ARG A 180 8.72 8.21 -7.28
N THR A 181 10.00 7.87 -7.07
CA THR A 181 10.57 7.56 -5.75
C THR A 181 11.95 8.17 -5.63
N HIS A 182 12.01 9.44 -5.23
CA HIS A 182 13.26 10.18 -5.10
C HIS A 182 13.92 9.94 -3.75
N LYS A 183 15.23 9.77 -3.76
CA LYS A 183 16.02 9.52 -2.56
C LYS A 183 15.85 10.62 -1.50
N ASN A 184 15.83 11.90 -1.90
CA ASN A 184 15.69 13.01 -0.97
C ASN A 184 14.31 13.01 -0.30
N ALA A 185 13.24 12.75 -1.07
CA ALA A 185 11.89 12.65 -0.54
C ALA A 185 11.76 11.46 0.44
N LEU A 186 12.38 10.31 0.12
CA LEU A 186 12.46 9.16 1.02
C LEU A 186 13.20 9.50 2.32
N MET A 187 14.32 10.20 2.25
CA MET A 187 15.08 10.62 3.43
C MET A 187 14.29 11.60 4.31
N ASP A 188 13.56 12.53 3.70
CA ASP A 188 12.71 13.47 4.43
C ASP A 188 11.54 12.78 5.13
N PHE A 189 10.83 11.87 4.43
CA PHE A 189 9.82 11.00 5.03
C PHE A 189 10.40 10.21 6.21
N SER A 190 11.54 9.55 5.99
CA SER A 190 12.19 8.71 6.99
C SER A 190 12.52 9.49 8.25
N LYS A 191 13.05 10.72 8.11
CA LYS A 191 13.34 11.62 9.23
C LYS A 191 12.07 12.03 9.98
N LYS A 192 11.00 12.41 9.26
CA LYS A 192 9.73 12.86 9.85
C LYS A 192 8.97 11.75 10.57
N MET A 193 9.05 10.51 10.04
CA MET A 193 8.28 9.36 10.52
C MET A 193 9.09 8.37 11.36
N GLY A 194 10.40 8.57 11.47
CA GLY A 194 11.29 7.72 12.26
C GLY A 194 11.53 6.34 11.63
N PHE A 195 11.55 6.26 10.29
CA PHE A 195 11.89 5.04 9.57
C PHE A 195 13.36 5.03 9.17
N THR A 196 13.96 3.84 9.09
CA THR A 196 15.27 3.61 8.48
C THR A 196 15.06 3.24 7.01
N PRO A 197 15.52 4.04 6.03
CA PRO A 197 15.33 3.72 4.63
C PRO A 197 16.30 2.66 4.14
N ILE A 198 15.80 1.68 3.38
CA ILE A 198 16.59 0.75 2.56
C ILE A 198 16.19 1.00 1.11
N SER A 199 17.04 1.72 0.38
CA SER A 199 16.78 2.06 -1.03
C SER A 199 17.58 1.16 -1.97
N PHE A 200 16.99 0.84 -3.13
CA PHE A 200 17.56 -0.01 -4.16
C PHE A 200 17.01 0.37 -5.54
N TYR A 201 17.59 -0.20 -6.58
CA TYR A 201 17.07 -0.11 -7.95
C TYR A 201 16.53 -1.45 -8.40
N ALA A 202 15.50 -1.44 -9.25
CA ALA A 202 14.97 -2.66 -9.82
C ALA A 202 14.62 -2.49 -11.31
N LYS A 203 14.70 -3.60 -12.04
CA LYS A 203 14.43 -3.69 -13.46
C LYS A 203 13.38 -4.76 -13.72
N ASP A 204 12.56 -4.52 -14.74
CA ASP A 204 11.68 -5.56 -15.29
C ASP A 204 12.45 -6.52 -16.21
N ALA A 205 11.75 -7.49 -16.81
CA ALA A 205 12.34 -8.48 -17.71
C ALA A 205 12.91 -7.85 -19.02
N LEU A 206 12.49 -6.65 -19.38
CA LEU A 206 12.96 -5.90 -20.54
C LEU A 206 14.11 -4.94 -20.21
N GLY A 207 14.51 -4.87 -18.93
CA GLY A 207 15.55 -3.97 -18.43
C GLY A 207 15.07 -2.55 -18.15
N SER A 208 13.78 -2.27 -18.21
CA SER A 208 13.18 -0.99 -17.84
C SER A 208 13.13 -0.82 -16.31
N ASP A 209 13.22 0.43 -15.84
CA ASP A 209 13.10 0.74 -14.42
C ASP A 209 11.70 0.42 -13.91
N VAL A 210 11.61 -0.27 -12.76
CA VAL A 210 10.33 -0.48 -12.08
C VAL A 210 9.98 0.78 -11.30
N TYR A 211 8.80 1.32 -11.58
CA TYR A 211 8.39 2.64 -11.08
C TYR A 211 8.00 2.68 -9.60
N HIS A 212 7.50 1.58 -9.04
CA HIS A 212 7.05 1.48 -7.65
C HIS A 212 7.54 0.21 -6.95
N THR A 213 7.81 0.33 -5.67
CA THR A 213 8.28 -0.79 -4.83
C THR A 213 7.22 -1.87 -4.64
N ASN A 214 5.94 -1.49 -4.55
CA ASN A 214 4.83 -2.42 -4.36
C ASN A 214 4.55 -3.34 -5.56
N VAL A 215 5.19 -3.12 -6.70
CA VAL A 215 5.20 -4.06 -7.83
C VAL A 215 6.14 -5.23 -7.57
N ILE A 216 7.25 -4.94 -6.86
CA ILE A 216 8.38 -5.86 -6.64
C ILE A 216 8.18 -6.71 -5.39
N MET A 217 7.63 -6.10 -4.34
CA MET A 217 7.55 -6.72 -3.02
C MET A 217 6.34 -6.29 -2.22
N SER A 218 5.96 -7.16 -1.30
CA SER A 218 5.01 -6.86 -0.21
C SER A 218 5.52 -7.40 1.12
N LEU A 219 5.02 -6.83 2.22
CA LEU A 219 5.41 -7.20 3.58
C LEU A 219 4.18 -7.33 4.46
N GLY A 220 3.98 -8.51 5.00
CA GLY A 220 2.97 -8.80 6.02
C GLY A 220 3.55 -8.87 7.43
N GLU A 221 2.90 -9.62 8.31
CA GLU A 221 3.38 -9.81 9.69
C GLU A 221 4.48 -10.87 9.78
N LYS A 222 4.36 -11.95 9.00
CA LYS A 222 5.30 -13.09 9.01
C LYS A 222 5.87 -13.40 7.63
N LEU A 223 5.23 -12.88 6.59
CA LEU A 223 5.59 -13.13 5.21
C LEU A 223 6.15 -11.88 4.54
N ALA A 224 7.11 -12.08 3.65
CA ALA A 224 7.51 -11.11 2.65
C ALA A 224 7.48 -11.78 1.27
N ILE A 225 6.85 -11.15 0.29
CA ILE A 225 6.96 -11.55 -1.11
C ILE A 225 7.98 -10.62 -1.76
N LEU A 226 8.90 -11.18 -2.54
CA LEU A 226 9.98 -10.41 -3.16
C LEU A 226 10.35 -10.99 -4.52
N CYS A 227 10.39 -10.14 -5.56
CA CYS A 227 11.05 -10.46 -6.82
C CYS A 227 12.54 -10.11 -6.73
N ALA A 228 13.34 -11.01 -6.17
CA ALA A 228 14.77 -10.76 -5.95
C ALA A 228 15.55 -10.61 -7.26
N ASP A 229 15.07 -11.22 -8.36
CA ASP A 229 15.72 -11.18 -9.67
C ASP A 229 15.53 -9.83 -10.39
N SER A 230 14.57 -9.01 -9.96
CA SER A 230 14.42 -7.65 -10.45
C SER A 230 15.51 -6.70 -9.93
N ILE A 231 16.26 -7.07 -8.88
CA ILE A 231 17.28 -6.23 -8.24
C ILE A 231 18.66 -6.56 -8.82
N PRO A 232 19.22 -5.70 -9.71
CA PRO A 232 20.43 -6.04 -10.46
C PRO A 232 21.72 -6.02 -9.63
N LYS A 233 21.75 -5.22 -8.53
CA LYS A 233 22.93 -5.12 -7.68
C LYS A 233 22.87 -6.11 -6.53
N ASP A 234 23.78 -7.08 -6.51
CA ASP A 234 23.84 -8.11 -5.47
C ASP A 234 23.96 -7.57 -4.05
N ILE A 235 24.60 -6.42 -3.86
CA ILE A 235 24.73 -5.80 -2.54
C ILE A 235 23.36 -5.29 -2.04
N GLU A 236 22.58 -4.65 -2.91
CA GLU A 236 21.23 -4.16 -2.59
C GLU A 236 20.27 -5.34 -2.34
N LYS A 237 20.33 -6.38 -3.19
CA LYS A 237 19.55 -7.62 -3.04
C LYS A 237 19.83 -8.30 -1.70
N ARG A 238 21.11 -8.49 -1.34
CA ARG A 238 21.51 -9.10 -0.07
C ARG A 238 21.03 -8.27 1.12
N GLN A 239 21.19 -6.95 1.08
CA GLN A 239 20.75 -6.06 2.15
C GLN A 239 19.25 -6.21 2.45
N ILE A 240 18.42 -6.28 1.43
CA ILE A 240 16.95 -6.47 1.58
C ILE A 240 16.68 -7.85 2.21
N ILE A 241 17.26 -8.92 1.64
CA ILE A 241 17.02 -10.30 2.11
C ILE A 241 17.49 -10.47 3.56
N GLU A 242 18.64 -9.94 3.92
CA GLU A 242 19.17 -9.99 5.30
C GLU A 242 18.29 -9.18 6.27
N SER A 243 17.81 -8.01 5.84
CA SER A 243 16.88 -7.18 6.61
C SER A 243 15.57 -7.92 6.89
N LEU A 244 14.95 -8.53 5.86
CA LEU A 244 13.72 -9.30 5.99
C LEU A 244 13.89 -10.53 6.88
N LYS A 245 15.02 -11.25 6.75
CA LYS A 245 15.34 -12.39 7.63
C LYS A 245 15.57 -11.97 9.08
N LYS A 246 16.26 -10.84 9.29
CA LYS A 246 16.52 -10.30 10.63
C LYS A 246 15.21 -9.87 11.32
N SER A 247 14.24 -9.36 10.57
CA SER A 247 12.91 -9.02 11.08
C SER A 247 11.98 -10.25 11.21
N GLY A 248 12.46 -11.46 10.88
CA GLY A 248 11.75 -12.72 11.13
C GLY A 248 10.74 -13.13 10.05
N HIS A 249 10.83 -12.58 8.84
CA HIS A 249 9.92 -12.90 7.75
C HIS A 249 10.35 -14.17 7.00
N GLU A 250 9.39 -15.06 6.71
CA GLU A 250 9.53 -16.09 5.67
C GLU A 250 9.42 -15.41 4.29
N ILE A 251 10.45 -15.57 3.44
CA ILE A 251 10.50 -14.89 2.14
C ILE A 251 10.00 -15.82 1.06
N ILE A 252 8.97 -15.39 0.34
CA ILE A 252 8.48 -16.03 -0.89
C ILE A 252 9.11 -15.29 -2.07
N ASN A 253 10.08 -15.93 -2.73
CA ASN A 253 10.65 -15.38 -3.96
C ASN A 253 9.70 -15.63 -5.13
N ILE A 254 9.40 -14.57 -5.90
CA ILE A 254 8.62 -14.63 -7.14
C ILE A 254 9.53 -14.34 -8.34
N SER A 255 9.18 -14.89 -9.50
CA SER A 255 9.89 -14.64 -10.76
C SER A 255 9.51 -13.30 -11.37
N LEU A 256 10.27 -12.85 -12.39
CA LEU A 256 9.93 -11.67 -13.19
C LEU A 256 8.57 -11.81 -13.88
N ASP A 257 8.22 -12.99 -14.38
CA ASP A 257 6.90 -13.25 -14.98
C ASP A 257 5.77 -13.15 -13.94
N GLN A 258 6.02 -13.64 -12.74
CA GLN A 258 5.07 -13.49 -11.63
C GLN A 258 4.95 -12.02 -11.19
N MET A 259 6.04 -11.26 -11.20
CA MET A 259 6.02 -9.82 -10.96
C MET A 259 5.18 -9.09 -12.02
N THR A 260 5.35 -9.43 -13.30
CA THR A 260 4.52 -8.90 -14.40
C THR A 260 3.04 -9.28 -14.24
N SER A 261 2.75 -10.39 -13.58
CA SER A 261 1.40 -10.83 -13.20
C SER A 261 0.94 -10.24 -11.86
N PHE A 262 1.59 -9.20 -11.35
CA PHE A 262 1.28 -8.51 -10.09
C PHE A 262 1.37 -9.36 -8.82
N ALA A 263 2.09 -10.49 -8.81
CA ALA A 263 2.26 -11.32 -7.62
C ALA A 263 3.04 -10.64 -6.48
N GLY A 264 3.75 -9.54 -6.75
CA GLY A 264 4.35 -8.66 -5.75
C GLY A 264 3.37 -7.60 -5.21
N ASN A 265 2.30 -7.29 -5.97
CA ASN A 265 1.33 -6.25 -5.65
C ASN A 265 0.15 -6.79 -4.83
N VAL A 266 0.47 -7.35 -3.68
CA VAL A 266 -0.46 -7.98 -2.74
C VAL A 266 -0.39 -7.32 -1.37
N LEU A 267 -1.40 -7.53 -0.52
CA LEU A 267 -1.49 -6.90 0.78
C LEU A 267 -2.02 -7.87 1.83
N GLU A 268 -1.28 -8.07 2.91
CA GLU A 268 -1.79 -8.74 4.11
C GLU A 268 -2.53 -7.75 5.01
N VAL A 269 -3.74 -8.11 5.42
CA VAL A 269 -4.61 -7.33 6.30
C VAL A 269 -5.25 -8.22 7.37
N LEU A 270 -5.85 -7.61 8.40
CA LEU A 270 -6.64 -8.32 9.39
C LEU A 270 -8.12 -8.06 9.18
N SER A 271 -8.96 -9.10 9.21
CA SER A 271 -10.40 -8.93 9.30
C SER A 271 -10.80 -8.34 10.67
N ILE A 272 -12.06 -7.91 10.83
CA ILE A 272 -12.59 -7.42 12.11
C ILE A 272 -12.47 -8.54 13.18
N SER A 273 -12.63 -9.80 12.79
CA SER A 273 -12.47 -10.99 13.64
C SER A 273 -11.00 -11.42 13.83
N ASN A 274 -10.02 -10.62 13.38
CA ASN A 274 -8.58 -10.89 13.42
C ASN A 274 -8.11 -12.10 12.58
N GLU A 275 -8.82 -12.45 11.53
CA GLU A 275 -8.32 -13.40 10.54
C GLU A 275 -7.30 -12.70 9.64
N HIS A 276 -6.16 -13.35 9.37
CA HIS A 276 -5.16 -12.87 8.42
C HIS A 276 -5.62 -13.16 6.99
N LEU A 277 -5.69 -12.12 6.18
CA LEU A 277 -6.13 -12.18 4.79
C LEU A 277 -5.03 -11.65 3.86
N MET A 278 -4.74 -12.37 2.77
CA MET A 278 -3.83 -11.93 1.72
C MET A 278 -4.66 -11.50 0.52
N LEU A 279 -4.73 -10.18 0.29
CA LEU A 279 -5.47 -9.59 -0.82
C LEU A 279 -4.61 -9.60 -2.08
N MET A 280 -5.16 -10.06 -3.21
CA MET A 280 -4.48 -10.05 -4.50
C MET A 280 -5.47 -10.08 -5.66
N SER A 281 -5.00 -9.87 -6.89
CA SER A 281 -5.82 -10.12 -8.07
C SER A 281 -5.86 -11.62 -8.41
N GLU A 282 -6.89 -12.04 -9.14
CA GLU A 282 -6.92 -13.41 -9.67
C GLU A 282 -5.74 -13.71 -10.61
N ARG A 283 -5.25 -12.70 -11.35
CA ARG A 283 -4.05 -12.84 -12.19
C ARG A 283 -2.82 -13.14 -11.33
N ALA A 284 -2.62 -12.40 -10.25
CA ALA A 284 -1.53 -12.65 -9.31
C ALA A 284 -1.66 -14.06 -8.71
N GLU A 285 -2.84 -14.43 -8.21
CA GLU A 285 -3.09 -15.74 -7.63
C GLU A 285 -2.82 -16.88 -8.61
N LYS A 286 -3.30 -16.77 -9.87
CA LYS A 286 -3.10 -17.79 -10.91
C LYS A 286 -1.63 -17.95 -11.29
N SER A 287 -0.80 -16.90 -11.16
CA SER A 287 0.63 -16.95 -11.45
C SER A 287 1.45 -17.68 -10.38
N LEU A 288 0.94 -17.76 -9.14
CA LEU A 288 1.64 -18.40 -8.03
C LEU A 288 1.70 -19.93 -8.20
N THR A 289 2.87 -20.49 -7.91
CA THR A 289 3.04 -21.95 -7.84
C THR A 289 2.27 -22.53 -6.65
N LYS A 290 1.92 -23.82 -6.72
CA LYS A 290 1.28 -24.52 -5.59
C LYS A 290 2.07 -24.38 -4.28
N LYS A 291 3.41 -24.43 -4.35
CA LYS A 291 4.28 -24.28 -3.17
C LYS A 291 4.15 -22.86 -2.55
N GLN A 292 4.15 -21.81 -3.39
CA GLN A 292 4.00 -20.43 -2.91
C GLN A 292 2.63 -20.23 -2.26
N LYS A 293 1.54 -20.71 -2.89
CA LYS A 293 0.18 -20.66 -2.31
C LYS A 293 0.13 -21.35 -0.94
N LEU A 294 0.61 -22.60 -0.85
CA LEU A 294 0.68 -23.34 0.41
C LEU A 294 1.51 -22.62 1.48
N THR A 295 2.53 -21.86 1.09
CA THR A 295 3.31 -21.06 2.03
C THR A 295 2.50 -19.85 2.54
N ILE A 296 1.76 -19.16 1.67
CA ILE A 296 0.86 -18.08 2.05
C ILE A 296 -0.23 -18.61 2.99
N GLU A 297 -0.86 -19.72 2.64
CA GLU A 297 -1.98 -20.33 3.36
C GLU A 297 -1.61 -20.84 4.77
N LYS A 298 -0.33 -20.99 5.10
CA LYS A 298 0.10 -21.23 6.49
C LYS A 298 -0.23 -20.06 7.42
N TYR A 299 -0.33 -18.84 6.88
CA TYR A 299 -0.42 -17.59 7.64
C TYR A 299 -1.69 -16.81 7.34
N CYS A 300 -2.17 -16.84 6.08
CA CYS A 300 -3.25 -15.99 5.61
C CYS A 300 -4.20 -16.77 4.71
N ARG A 301 -5.50 -16.49 4.79
CA ARG A 301 -6.46 -16.91 3.76
C ARG A 301 -6.34 -15.97 2.56
N ILE A 302 -6.24 -16.51 1.35
CA ILE A 302 -6.17 -15.73 0.10
C ILE A 302 -7.58 -15.21 -0.24
N ILE A 303 -7.67 -13.92 -0.53
CA ILE A 303 -8.84 -13.25 -1.11
C ILE A 303 -8.42 -12.68 -2.46
N SER A 304 -8.97 -13.19 -3.54
CA SER A 304 -8.67 -12.72 -4.89
C SER A 304 -9.89 -12.20 -5.63
N SER A 305 -9.67 -11.19 -6.49
CA SER A 305 -10.72 -10.59 -7.31
C SER A 305 -10.25 -10.38 -8.75
N PRO A 306 -11.13 -10.57 -9.75
CA PRO A 306 -10.83 -10.23 -11.13
C PRO A 306 -10.86 -8.71 -11.27
N ILE A 307 -9.72 -8.11 -11.57
CA ILE A 307 -9.54 -6.66 -11.79
C ILE A 307 -8.70 -6.43 -13.05
N GLN A 308 -8.93 -7.24 -14.07
CA GLN A 308 -8.08 -7.27 -15.26
C GLN A 308 -8.10 -5.96 -16.04
N SER A 309 -9.26 -5.29 -16.15
CA SER A 309 -9.36 -4.02 -16.88
C SER A 309 -8.58 -2.91 -16.17
N ILE A 310 -8.62 -2.89 -14.83
CA ILE A 310 -7.85 -1.95 -14.01
C ILE A 310 -6.34 -2.24 -14.18
N GLU A 311 -5.92 -3.50 -14.06
CA GLU A 311 -4.51 -3.89 -14.21
C GLU A 311 -3.96 -3.54 -15.61
N ASP A 312 -4.69 -3.90 -16.67
CA ASP A 312 -4.24 -3.71 -18.05
C ASP A 312 -4.18 -2.23 -18.43
N SER A 313 -5.11 -1.41 -17.94
CA SER A 313 -5.21 -0.01 -18.37
C SER A 313 -4.41 0.97 -17.51
N ALA A 314 -4.32 0.71 -16.20
CA ALA A 314 -3.64 1.62 -15.28
C ALA A 314 -2.30 1.06 -14.73
N GLY A 315 -2.02 -0.24 -14.94
CA GLY A 315 -0.77 -0.86 -14.53
C GLY A 315 -0.55 -0.91 -13.02
N GLY A 316 -1.65 -0.88 -12.24
CA GLY A 316 -1.68 -1.09 -10.79
C GLY A 316 -2.65 -2.22 -10.45
N SER A 317 -2.48 -2.88 -9.30
CA SER A 317 -3.29 -4.02 -8.87
C SER A 317 -3.87 -3.80 -7.47
N VAL A 318 -4.37 -4.84 -6.81
CA VAL A 318 -5.14 -4.77 -5.55
C VAL A 318 -4.43 -3.95 -4.46
N ARG A 319 -3.11 -4.10 -4.28
CA ARG A 319 -2.36 -3.32 -3.27
C ARG A 319 -2.44 -1.82 -3.55
N CYS A 320 -2.43 -1.41 -4.81
CA CYS A 320 -2.54 -0.01 -5.20
C CYS A 320 -3.94 0.56 -4.91
N MET A 321 -4.98 -0.26 -5.00
CA MET A 321 -6.37 0.15 -4.80
C MET A 321 -6.74 0.37 -3.32
N VAL A 322 -5.83 0.07 -2.39
CA VAL A 322 -6.11 0.08 -0.95
C VAL A 322 -5.13 0.98 -0.20
N ALA A 323 -5.64 1.98 0.51
CA ALA A 323 -4.91 2.67 1.55
C ALA A 323 -5.34 2.11 2.93
N GLU A 324 -4.37 1.60 3.70
CA GLU A 324 -4.59 1.01 5.02
C GLU A 324 -4.88 2.09 6.05
N ILE A 325 -6.03 2.05 6.73
CA ILE A 325 -6.35 2.99 7.80
C ILE A 325 -5.86 2.41 9.13
N ALA A 326 -4.61 2.72 9.48
CA ALA A 326 -4.00 2.31 10.74
C ALA A 326 -4.24 3.31 11.88
N LEU A 327 -5.09 4.32 11.67
CA LEU A 327 -5.42 5.32 12.69
C LEU A 327 -6.11 4.66 13.89
N PRO A 328 -5.82 5.11 15.13
CA PRO A 328 -6.60 4.71 16.29
C PRO A 328 -8.03 5.22 16.18
N LYS A 329 -8.99 4.50 16.76
CA LYS A 329 -10.36 5.00 16.97
C LYS A 329 -10.45 5.78 18.28
N LYS A 330 -11.39 6.75 18.32
CA LYS A 330 -11.74 7.50 19.55
C LYS A 330 -12.41 6.60 20.55
#